data_96cc52f21c33ff54f49373ea296c7965
#
_entry.id   96cc52f21c33ff54f49373ea296c7965
#
_cell.length_a   1.000
_cell.length_b   1.000
_cell.length_c   1.000
_cell.angle_alpha   90.00
_cell.angle_beta   90.00
_cell.angle_gamma   90.00
#
_symmetry.space_group_name_H-M   'P 1'
#
loop_
_entity.id
_entity.type
_entity.pdbx_description
1 polymer ?
#
loop_
_entity_poly.entity_id
_entity_poly.type
_entity_poly.pdbx_seq_one_letter_code
_entity_poly.pdbx_strand_id
1 'polypeptide(L)'
;MPDLATIKTLAGKYFNRVVELRRAIHAHPELAYEEEATARLVRTELEYLGWKVLAPMAKTGVVALLECKQPDLRCIGLRADMDALPIQEQNNCSYASVHAGKMHACGHDAHTANLLGVAMILSELRNELTGTYKLIFQPSEEKMPSGAAAMIAEGVLLHPKVDKILGWHVHPELQAGEVGFKPGKFMASADEIYLTVIGKGGHAAQPHQFISPLIISAEILLALQSYNDATIRVCAPRPVGD
;
A
#
# COMPACT_ATOMS: atom_id res chain seq x y z
N MET A 1 22.33 16.00 -12.26
CA MET A 1 21.05 15.30 -12.07
C MET A 1 20.34 15.27 -13.42
N PRO A 2 19.68 14.16 -13.77
CA PRO A 2 18.88 14.09 -14.99
C PRO A 2 17.86 15.22 -15.02
N ASP A 3 17.59 15.77 -16.19
CA ASP A 3 16.58 16.78 -16.36
C ASP A 3 15.16 16.16 -16.45
N LEU A 4 14.16 17.00 -16.32
CA LEU A 4 12.75 16.55 -16.35
C LEU A 4 12.37 15.96 -17.72
N ALA A 5 12.95 16.45 -18.82
CA ALA A 5 12.67 15.94 -20.16
C ALA A 5 13.17 14.50 -20.33
N THR A 6 14.37 14.19 -19.84
CA THR A 6 14.91 12.84 -19.78
C THR A 6 14.01 11.90 -18.98
N ILE A 7 13.56 12.32 -17.78
CA ILE A 7 12.67 11.52 -16.94
C ILE A 7 11.34 11.25 -17.66
N LYS A 8 10.72 12.25 -18.28
CA LYS A 8 9.47 12.09 -19.05
C LYS A 8 9.65 11.12 -20.23
N THR A 9 10.76 11.20 -20.93
CA THR A 9 11.06 10.29 -22.04
C THR A 9 11.17 8.85 -21.56
N LEU A 10 11.88 8.59 -20.46
CA LEU A 10 12.00 7.28 -19.87
C LEU A 10 10.66 6.76 -19.32
N ALA A 11 9.86 7.63 -18.70
CA ALA A 11 8.51 7.28 -18.26
C ALA A 11 7.63 6.82 -19.43
N GLY A 12 7.69 7.53 -20.56
CA GLY A 12 7.00 7.10 -21.79
C GLY A 12 7.52 5.77 -22.35
N LYS A 13 8.84 5.54 -22.30
CA LYS A 13 9.48 4.29 -22.73
C LYS A 13 8.93 3.08 -21.95
N TYR A 14 8.77 3.21 -20.65
CA TYR A 14 8.36 2.10 -19.77
C TYR A 14 6.86 2.01 -19.51
N PHE A 15 6.06 2.98 -19.98
CA PHE A 15 4.63 3.08 -19.69
C PHE A 15 3.87 1.78 -19.99
N ASN A 16 4.05 1.21 -21.19
CA ASN A 16 3.34 -0.02 -21.57
C ASN A 16 3.72 -1.19 -20.68
N ARG A 17 5.00 -1.31 -20.30
CA ARG A 17 5.46 -2.36 -19.39
C ARG A 17 4.84 -2.21 -17.99
N VAL A 18 4.75 -0.99 -17.47
CA VAL A 18 4.08 -0.71 -16.19
C VAL A 18 2.60 -1.09 -16.24
N VAL A 19 1.90 -0.79 -17.35
CA VAL A 19 0.51 -1.19 -17.57
C VAL A 19 0.35 -2.72 -17.59
N GLU A 20 1.25 -3.43 -18.27
CA GLU A 20 1.25 -4.92 -18.30
C GLU A 20 1.44 -5.50 -16.89
N LEU A 21 2.45 -5.01 -16.16
CA LEU A 21 2.72 -5.45 -14.78
C LEU A 21 1.53 -5.19 -13.87
N ARG A 22 0.94 -4.00 -13.93
CA ARG A 22 -0.25 -3.63 -13.17
C ARG A 22 -1.41 -4.59 -13.45
N ARG A 23 -1.70 -4.88 -14.72
CA ARG A 23 -2.78 -5.79 -15.11
C ARG A 23 -2.52 -7.23 -14.69
N ALA A 24 -1.27 -7.67 -14.76
CA ALA A 24 -0.89 -9.02 -14.32
C ALA A 24 -1.08 -9.17 -12.80
N ILE A 25 -0.67 -8.17 -12.00
CA ILE A 25 -0.88 -8.17 -10.56
C ILE A 25 -2.38 -8.09 -10.23
N HIS A 26 -3.13 -7.21 -10.91
CA HIS A 26 -4.57 -7.04 -10.70
C HIS A 26 -5.36 -8.33 -10.94
N ALA A 27 -5.00 -9.08 -11.98
CA ALA A 27 -5.67 -10.35 -12.31
C ALA A 27 -5.40 -11.45 -11.26
N HIS A 28 -4.33 -11.34 -10.48
CA HIS A 28 -3.91 -12.36 -9.52
C HIS A 28 -3.73 -11.76 -8.11
N PRO A 29 -4.79 -11.20 -7.50
CA PRO A 29 -4.71 -10.57 -6.18
C PRO A 29 -4.44 -11.59 -5.08
N GLU A 30 -3.51 -11.25 -4.20
CA GLU A 30 -3.14 -12.04 -3.02
C GLU A 30 -3.41 -11.23 -1.76
N LEU A 31 -3.93 -11.87 -0.71
CA LEU A 31 -4.27 -11.20 0.55
C LEU A 31 -3.03 -10.95 1.40
N ALA A 32 -3.22 -10.16 2.45
CA ALA A 32 -2.20 -9.80 3.43
C ALA A 32 -1.39 -11.02 3.91
N TYR A 33 -0.06 -10.94 3.81
CA TYR A 33 0.91 -12.00 4.09
C TYR A 33 0.81 -13.27 3.21
N GLU A 34 0.03 -13.22 2.12
CA GLU A 34 -0.08 -14.29 1.12
C GLU A 34 0.46 -13.85 -0.25
N GLU A 35 1.12 -12.69 -0.36
CA GLU A 35 1.57 -12.03 -1.60
C GLU A 35 2.80 -12.74 -2.22
N GLU A 36 2.78 -14.08 -2.32
CA GLU A 36 3.94 -14.85 -2.75
C GLU A 36 4.24 -14.73 -4.25
N ALA A 37 3.22 -14.75 -5.11
CA ALA A 37 3.40 -14.60 -6.54
C ALA A 37 3.75 -13.17 -6.91
N THR A 38 3.12 -12.19 -6.26
CA THR A 38 3.44 -10.76 -6.41
C THR A 38 4.87 -10.47 -5.98
N ALA A 39 5.29 -10.95 -4.81
CA ALA A 39 6.66 -10.80 -4.34
C ALA A 39 7.69 -11.45 -5.27
N ARG A 40 7.39 -12.62 -5.82
CA ARG A 40 8.24 -13.30 -6.79
C ARG A 40 8.36 -12.51 -8.09
N LEU A 41 7.25 -11.97 -8.62
CA LEU A 41 7.25 -11.11 -9.79
C LEU A 41 8.13 -9.88 -9.56
N VAL A 42 7.93 -9.18 -8.45
CA VAL A 42 8.72 -8.00 -8.06
C VAL A 42 10.21 -8.33 -7.97
N ARG A 43 10.59 -9.43 -7.31
CA ARG A 43 11.98 -9.89 -7.23
C ARG A 43 12.59 -10.12 -8.60
N THR A 44 11.89 -10.86 -9.45
CA THR A 44 12.36 -11.20 -10.79
C THR A 44 12.60 -9.96 -11.64
N GLU A 45 11.69 -8.98 -11.63
CA GLU A 45 11.85 -7.72 -12.35
C GLU A 45 13.05 -6.93 -11.82
N LEU A 46 13.21 -6.83 -10.50
CA LEU A 46 14.31 -6.08 -9.88
C LEU A 46 15.68 -6.74 -10.13
N GLU A 47 15.77 -8.06 -10.05
CA GLU A 47 17.00 -8.82 -10.36
C GLU A 47 17.38 -8.64 -11.83
N TYR A 48 16.41 -8.72 -12.75
CA TYR A 48 16.63 -8.46 -14.18
C TYR A 48 17.18 -7.04 -14.43
N LEU A 49 16.73 -6.05 -13.68
CA LEU A 49 17.19 -4.66 -13.75
C LEU A 49 18.54 -4.42 -13.03
N GLY A 50 19.13 -5.45 -12.43
CA GLY A 50 20.43 -5.36 -11.74
C GLY A 50 20.37 -4.72 -10.35
N TRP A 51 19.20 -4.73 -9.68
CA TRP A 51 19.07 -4.33 -8.28
C TRP A 51 19.58 -5.44 -7.35
N LYS A 52 20.17 -5.04 -6.24
CA LYS A 52 20.54 -5.97 -5.17
C LYS A 52 19.30 -6.27 -4.33
N VAL A 53 18.62 -7.37 -4.62
CA VAL A 53 17.45 -7.82 -3.87
C VAL A 53 17.90 -8.49 -2.58
N LEU A 54 17.34 -8.05 -1.45
CA LEU A 54 17.66 -8.58 -0.12
C LEU A 54 16.82 -9.82 0.22
N ALA A 55 17.15 -10.48 1.32
CA ALA A 55 16.30 -11.54 1.88
C ALA A 55 14.88 -11.00 2.15
N PRO A 56 13.83 -11.85 2.06
CA PRO A 56 12.47 -11.42 2.37
C PRO A 56 12.38 -10.84 3.78
N MET A 57 11.56 -9.80 3.93
CA MET A 57 11.21 -9.20 5.22
C MET A 57 9.71 -9.34 5.46
N ALA A 58 9.29 -9.44 6.70
CA ALA A 58 7.88 -9.60 7.07
C ALA A 58 7.18 -10.67 6.19
N LYS A 59 7.80 -11.82 6.01
CA LYS A 59 7.34 -12.97 5.23
C LYS A 59 7.43 -12.78 3.71
N THR A 60 6.63 -11.89 3.13
CA THR A 60 6.50 -11.68 1.66
C THR A 60 7.07 -10.35 1.17
N GLY A 61 7.45 -9.46 2.08
CA GLY A 61 8.00 -8.15 1.72
C GLY A 61 9.29 -8.24 0.91
N VAL A 62 9.44 -7.36 -0.07
CA VAL A 62 10.62 -7.30 -0.94
C VAL A 62 11.35 -5.99 -0.74
N VAL A 63 12.65 -6.07 -0.53
CA VAL A 63 13.53 -4.90 -0.40
C VAL A 63 14.68 -5.02 -1.41
N ALA A 64 14.95 -3.94 -2.12
CA ALA A 64 16.06 -3.91 -3.06
C ALA A 64 16.85 -2.61 -2.98
N LEU A 65 18.13 -2.67 -3.29
CA LEU A 65 19.06 -1.55 -3.25
C LEU A 65 19.64 -1.28 -4.63
N LEU A 66 19.71 -0.03 -5.01
CA LEU A 66 20.49 0.47 -6.15
C LEU A 66 21.52 1.46 -5.62
N GLU A 67 22.79 1.03 -5.61
CA GLU A 67 23.91 1.87 -5.27
C GLU A 67 24.37 2.63 -6.52
N CYS A 68 24.35 3.97 -6.43
CA CYS A 68 24.79 4.88 -7.48
C CYS A 68 26.16 5.48 -7.15
N LYS A 69 26.56 6.59 -7.76
CA LYS A 69 27.79 7.29 -7.37
C LYS A 69 27.71 7.76 -5.93
N GLN A 70 28.81 7.63 -5.18
CA GLN A 70 28.87 8.01 -3.75
C GLN A 70 27.70 7.39 -2.93
N PRO A 71 27.62 6.06 -2.84
CA PRO A 71 26.47 5.36 -2.29
C PRO A 71 26.16 5.74 -0.83
N ASP A 72 27.20 6.10 -0.06
CA ASP A 72 27.07 6.47 1.36
C ASP A 72 26.60 7.91 1.59
N LEU A 73 26.45 8.71 0.52
CA LEU A 73 26.08 10.13 0.63
C LEU A 73 24.67 10.30 1.25
N ARG A 74 23.74 9.46 0.84
CA ARG A 74 22.35 9.44 1.32
C ARG A 74 21.63 8.18 0.87
N CYS A 75 20.57 7.80 1.58
CA CYS A 75 19.65 6.74 1.17
C CYS A 75 18.22 7.27 1.07
N ILE A 76 17.63 7.13 -0.10
CA ILE A 76 16.22 7.47 -0.35
C ILE A 76 15.41 6.18 -0.44
N GLY A 77 14.45 6.04 0.48
CA GLY A 77 13.46 4.97 0.47
C GLY A 77 12.28 5.31 -0.44
N LEU A 78 11.81 4.35 -1.21
CA LEU A 78 10.60 4.44 -2.03
C LEU A 78 9.72 3.25 -1.70
N ARG A 79 8.46 3.48 -1.34
CA ARG A 79 7.54 2.46 -0.82
C ARG A 79 6.31 2.27 -1.70
N ALA A 80 5.96 1.01 -1.91
CA ALA A 80 4.64 0.58 -2.38
C ALA A 80 4.15 -0.59 -1.52
N ASP A 81 2.85 -0.75 -1.41
CA ASP A 81 2.18 -1.90 -0.82
C ASP A 81 1.80 -2.93 -1.88
N MET A 82 1.55 -4.19 -1.47
CA MET A 82 1.35 -5.29 -2.40
C MET A 82 0.04 -6.06 -2.22
N ASP A 83 -0.57 -6.00 -1.04
CA ASP A 83 -1.70 -6.85 -0.68
C ASP A 83 -3.02 -6.40 -1.31
N ALA A 84 -3.94 -7.34 -1.46
CA ALA A 84 -5.29 -7.15 -1.96
C ALA A 84 -6.33 -7.33 -0.83
N LEU A 85 -7.58 -7.01 -1.13
CA LEU A 85 -8.71 -7.08 -0.21
C LEU A 85 -9.59 -8.32 -0.47
N PRO A 86 -10.24 -8.88 0.57
CA PRO A 86 -11.19 -9.97 0.45
C PRO A 86 -12.55 -9.48 -0.08
N ILE A 87 -12.55 -8.93 -1.28
CA ILE A 87 -13.70 -8.33 -1.96
C ILE A 87 -13.94 -9.07 -3.28
N GLN A 88 -15.20 -9.40 -3.60
CA GLN A 88 -15.55 -9.95 -4.90
C GLN A 88 -15.55 -8.84 -5.95
N GLU A 89 -14.66 -8.94 -6.92
CA GLU A 89 -14.63 -8.00 -8.04
C GLU A 89 -15.89 -8.14 -8.90
N GLN A 90 -16.46 -6.99 -9.29
CA GLN A 90 -17.65 -6.90 -10.15
C GLN A 90 -17.34 -6.23 -11.49
N ASN A 91 -16.08 -5.86 -11.74
CA ASN A 91 -15.67 -5.23 -12.98
C ASN A 91 -15.67 -6.25 -14.12
N ASN A 92 -16.08 -5.80 -15.30
CA ASN A 92 -16.00 -6.61 -16.53
C ASN A 92 -14.89 -6.06 -17.43
N CYS A 93 -13.64 -6.38 -17.11
CA CYS A 93 -12.48 -6.00 -17.92
C CYS A 93 -11.58 -7.22 -18.14
N SER A 94 -10.73 -7.17 -19.18
CA SER A 94 -9.87 -8.28 -19.60
C SER A 94 -8.81 -8.70 -18.58
N TYR A 95 -8.59 -7.90 -17.56
CA TYR A 95 -7.63 -8.14 -16.47
C TYR A 95 -8.31 -8.19 -15.10
N ALA A 96 -9.62 -8.37 -15.04
CA ALA A 96 -10.33 -8.60 -13.78
C ALA A 96 -9.74 -9.80 -13.02
N SER A 97 -9.89 -9.79 -11.71
CA SER A 97 -9.41 -10.86 -10.83
C SER A 97 -9.91 -12.23 -11.29
N VAL A 98 -8.99 -13.19 -11.43
CA VAL A 98 -9.32 -14.60 -11.68
C VAL A 98 -9.56 -15.38 -10.37
N HIS A 99 -9.40 -14.75 -9.22
CA HIS A 99 -9.58 -15.33 -7.90
C HIS A 99 -10.87 -14.83 -7.25
N ALA A 100 -11.87 -15.69 -7.14
CA ALA A 100 -13.14 -15.34 -6.50
C ALA A 100 -12.92 -14.82 -5.07
N GLY A 101 -13.60 -13.73 -4.74
CA GLY A 101 -13.53 -13.11 -3.41
C GLY A 101 -12.26 -12.35 -3.09
N LYS A 102 -11.39 -12.10 -4.08
CA LYS A 102 -10.18 -11.28 -3.92
C LYS A 102 -10.10 -10.21 -5.00
N MET A 103 -9.72 -8.98 -4.64
CA MET A 103 -9.61 -7.86 -5.58
C MET A 103 -8.57 -6.83 -5.08
N HIS A 104 -7.79 -6.26 -5.99
CA HIS A 104 -7.02 -5.04 -5.72
C HIS A 104 -7.93 -3.80 -5.72
N ALA A 105 -8.81 -3.69 -4.71
CA ALA A 105 -9.78 -2.60 -4.62
C ALA A 105 -9.17 -1.29 -4.07
N CYS A 106 -8.03 -1.36 -3.39
CA CYS A 106 -7.29 -0.18 -2.89
C CYS A 106 -6.24 0.35 -3.88
N GLY A 107 -5.95 -0.38 -4.98
CA GLY A 107 -5.02 0.05 -6.02
C GLY A 107 -3.54 -0.28 -5.75
N HIS A 108 -3.25 -1.20 -4.83
CA HIS A 108 -1.86 -1.61 -4.53
C HIS A 108 -1.16 -2.28 -5.72
N ASP A 109 -1.90 -2.85 -6.67
CA ASP A 109 -1.41 -3.28 -7.97
C ASP A 109 -0.80 -2.14 -8.79
N ALA A 110 -1.43 -0.96 -8.77
CA ALA A 110 -0.91 0.24 -9.41
C ALA A 110 0.30 0.81 -8.66
N HIS A 111 0.30 0.76 -7.33
CA HIS A 111 1.44 1.21 -6.51
C HIS A 111 2.68 0.36 -6.79
N THR A 112 2.54 -0.97 -6.73
CA THR A 112 3.60 -1.93 -7.01
C THR A 112 4.15 -1.78 -8.44
N ALA A 113 3.27 -1.72 -9.44
CA ALA A 113 3.70 -1.58 -10.84
C ALA A 113 4.38 -0.23 -11.11
N ASN A 114 3.90 0.85 -10.50
CA ASN A 114 4.54 2.16 -10.62
C ASN A 114 5.93 2.16 -10.00
N LEU A 115 6.10 1.57 -8.81
CA LEU A 115 7.42 1.48 -8.17
C LEU A 115 8.40 0.64 -9.00
N LEU A 116 7.93 -0.41 -9.69
CA LEU A 116 8.74 -1.14 -10.68
C LEU A 116 9.11 -0.24 -11.89
N GLY A 117 8.19 0.60 -12.36
CA GLY A 117 8.48 1.60 -13.39
C GLY A 117 9.54 2.60 -12.95
N VAL A 118 9.49 3.05 -11.70
CA VAL A 118 10.53 3.89 -11.10
C VAL A 118 11.86 3.14 -11.03
N ALA A 119 11.85 1.84 -10.68
CA ALA A 119 13.06 1.01 -10.69
C ALA A 119 13.72 0.95 -12.07
N MET A 120 12.92 0.81 -13.14
CA MET A 120 13.43 0.81 -14.53
C MET A 120 14.12 2.13 -14.87
N ILE A 121 13.49 3.27 -14.54
CA ILE A 121 14.04 4.60 -14.78
C ILE A 121 15.33 4.82 -13.99
N LEU A 122 15.35 4.48 -12.70
CA LEU A 122 16.53 4.63 -11.85
C LEU A 122 17.69 3.75 -12.33
N SER A 123 17.41 2.56 -12.84
CA SER A 123 18.44 1.66 -13.41
C SER A 123 19.14 2.29 -14.63
N GLU A 124 18.36 2.90 -15.54
CA GLU A 124 18.91 3.62 -16.69
C GLU A 124 19.79 4.80 -16.27
N LEU A 125 19.35 5.51 -15.25
CA LEU A 125 20.02 6.73 -14.76
C LEU A 125 21.10 6.46 -13.72
N ARG A 126 21.40 5.20 -13.39
CA ARG A 126 22.31 4.80 -12.30
C ARG A 126 23.64 5.56 -12.31
N ASN A 127 24.20 5.76 -13.51
CA ASN A 127 25.48 6.43 -13.68
C ASN A 127 25.41 7.97 -13.58
N GLU A 128 24.22 8.54 -13.50
CA GLU A 128 23.99 9.98 -13.36
C GLU A 128 23.52 10.38 -11.96
N LEU A 129 23.09 9.39 -11.18
CA LEU A 129 22.57 9.56 -9.84
C LEU A 129 23.66 9.41 -8.77
N THR A 130 23.37 9.90 -7.56
CA THR A 130 24.23 9.80 -6.37
C THR A 130 23.45 9.25 -5.19
N GLY A 131 24.14 8.58 -4.27
CA GLY A 131 23.55 7.95 -3.10
C GLY A 131 23.02 6.54 -3.39
N THR A 132 22.22 6.03 -2.49
CA THR A 132 21.56 4.73 -2.59
C THR A 132 20.05 4.94 -2.65
N TYR A 133 19.40 4.19 -3.53
CA TYR A 133 17.92 4.08 -3.58
C TYR A 133 17.52 2.73 -3.02
N LYS A 134 16.58 2.76 -2.06
CA LYS A 134 16.03 1.56 -1.42
C LYS A 134 14.56 1.44 -1.79
N LEU A 135 14.21 0.41 -2.54
CA LEU A 135 12.81 0.09 -2.82
C LEU A 135 12.28 -0.82 -1.74
N ILE A 136 11.08 -0.54 -1.28
CA ILE A 136 10.39 -1.26 -0.20
C ILE A 136 9.00 -1.61 -0.70
N PHE A 137 8.80 -2.89 -1.03
CA PHE A 137 7.50 -3.44 -1.37
C PHE A 137 6.94 -4.09 -0.12
N GLN A 138 5.98 -3.40 0.49
CA GLN A 138 5.43 -3.75 1.80
C GLN A 138 4.31 -4.79 1.64
N PRO A 139 4.30 -5.87 2.42
CA PRO A 139 3.16 -6.77 2.52
C PRO A 139 2.16 -6.24 3.55
N SER A 140 0.93 -6.78 3.55
CA SER A 140 -0.03 -6.60 4.64
C SER A 140 -0.19 -5.15 5.12
N GLU A 141 -0.65 -4.29 4.22
CA GLU A 141 -1.05 -2.92 4.57
C GLU A 141 -2.46 -2.91 5.19
N GLU A 142 -3.35 -3.72 4.62
CA GLU A 142 -4.80 -3.76 4.88
C GLU A 142 -5.19 -4.57 6.13
N LYS A 143 -4.24 -5.28 6.76
CA LYS A 143 -4.54 -6.16 7.89
C LYS A 143 -3.51 -6.06 9.00
N MET A 144 -4.01 -6.05 10.24
CA MET A 144 -3.13 -6.15 11.42
C MET A 144 -2.68 -7.61 11.67
N PRO A 145 -1.44 -7.84 12.14
CA PRO A 145 -0.40 -6.82 12.35
C PRO A 145 0.15 -6.29 11.03
N SER A 146 0.38 -4.96 10.98
CA SER A 146 0.84 -4.28 9.78
C SER A 146 2.22 -4.76 9.32
N GLY A 147 2.36 -5.04 8.02
CA GLY A 147 3.64 -5.39 7.41
C GLY A 147 4.68 -4.29 7.54
N ALA A 148 4.29 -3.02 7.55
CA ALA A 148 5.21 -1.91 7.79
C ALA A 148 5.87 -2.01 9.16
N ALA A 149 5.09 -2.26 10.23
CA ALA A 149 5.62 -2.42 11.58
C ALA A 149 6.58 -3.61 11.67
N ALA A 150 6.22 -4.74 11.04
CA ALA A 150 7.06 -5.92 10.99
C ALA A 150 8.38 -5.64 10.24
N MET A 151 8.35 -5.02 9.05
CA MET A 151 9.55 -4.66 8.30
C MET A 151 10.44 -3.67 9.05
N ILE A 152 9.85 -2.71 9.79
CA ILE A 152 10.61 -1.77 10.63
C ILE A 152 11.31 -2.51 11.77
N ALA A 153 10.63 -3.45 12.44
CA ALA A 153 11.21 -4.27 13.49
C ALA A 153 12.36 -5.14 12.96
N GLU A 154 12.30 -5.61 11.72
CA GLU A 154 13.36 -6.33 11.03
C GLU A 154 14.45 -5.40 10.46
N GLY A 155 14.37 -4.08 10.66
CA GLY A 155 15.41 -3.12 10.32
C GLY A 155 15.39 -2.60 8.88
N VAL A 156 14.25 -2.61 8.18
CA VAL A 156 14.14 -2.15 6.79
C VAL A 156 14.64 -0.72 6.59
N LEU A 157 14.53 0.13 7.61
CA LEU A 157 15.00 1.53 7.56
C LEU A 157 16.48 1.68 7.91
N LEU A 158 17.15 0.57 8.23
CA LEU A 158 18.58 0.50 8.55
C LEU A 158 19.34 -0.20 7.39
N HIS A 159 20.64 -0.11 7.36
CA HIS A 159 21.56 -0.84 6.47
C HIS A 159 21.22 -0.83 4.95
N PRO A 160 21.36 0.31 4.24
CA PRO A 160 21.72 1.64 4.72
C PRO A 160 20.57 2.34 5.42
N LYS A 161 20.88 3.25 6.34
CA LYS A 161 19.87 4.06 7.03
C LYS A 161 19.15 4.94 6.03
N VAL A 162 17.82 4.87 6.02
CA VAL A 162 16.98 5.69 5.15
C VAL A 162 16.90 7.11 5.70
N ASP A 163 17.30 8.10 4.90
CA ASP A 163 17.25 9.51 5.27
C ASP A 163 15.90 10.15 4.99
N LYS A 164 15.26 9.73 3.89
CA LYS A 164 13.91 10.16 3.49
C LYS A 164 13.19 9.00 2.86
N ILE A 165 11.88 8.92 3.07
CA ILE A 165 11.01 7.93 2.44
C ILE A 165 9.89 8.64 1.69
N LEU A 166 9.57 8.12 0.52
CA LEU A 166 8.46 8.56 -0.33
C LEU A 166 7.55 7.37 -0.59
N GLY A 167 6.26 7.59 -0.46
CA GLY A 167 5.20 6.69 -0.87
C GLY A 167 4.13 7.51 -1.58
N TRP A 168 3.32 6.89 -2.41
CA TRP A 168 2.19 7.49 -3.05
C TRP A 168 0.99 6.54 -2.97
N HIS A 169 -0.20 7.10 -3.08
CA HIS A 169 -1.44 6.33 -3.08
C HIS A 169 -2.36 6.86 -4.18
N VAL A 170 -3.01 5.97 -4.92
CA VAL A 170 -4.07 6.36 -5.85
C VAL A 170 -5.22 6.99 -5.08
N HIS A 171 -5.79 8.08 -5.61
CA HIS A 171 -6.88 8.80 -4.95
C HIS A 171 -8.05 8.98 -5.92
N PRO A 172 -9.21 8.35 -5.68
CA PRO A 172 -10.31 8.34 -6.64
C PRO A 172 -10.92 9.72 -6.93
N GLU A 173 -10.75 10.70 -6.03
CA GLU A 173 -11.29 12.06 -6.18
C GLU A 173 -10.39 12.95 -7.04
N LEU A 174 -9.14 12.55 -7.35
CA LEU A 174 -8.25 13.28 -8.22
C LEU A 174 -8.35 12.76 -9.66
N GLN A 175 -8.26 13.67 -10.63
CA GLN A 175 -8.23 13.28 -12.03
C GLN A 175 -6.90 12.60 -12.40
N ALA A 176 -6.93 11.77 -13.44
CA ALA A 176 -5.70 11.13 -13.91
C ALA A 176 -4.67 12.19 -14.35
N GLY A 177 -3.47 12.12 -13.77
CA GLY A 177 -2.40 13.09 -13.98
C GLY A 177 -2.30 14.18 -12.92
N GLU A 178 -3.27 14.29 -12.03
CA GLU A 178 -3.19 15.19 -10.87
C GLU A 178 -2.45 14.50 -9.70
N VAL A 179 -1.68 15.29 -8.95
CA VAL A 179 -0.97 14.84 -7.76
C VAL A 179 -1.26 15.80 -6.60
N GLY A 180 -1.77 15.28 -5.49
CA GLY A 180 -2.07 16.06 -4.29
C GLY A 180 -0.95 15.95 -3.25
N PHE A 181 -0.56 17.09 -2.68
CA PHE A 181 0.36 17.19 -1.55
C PHE A 181 -0.26 18.00 -0.41
N LYS A 182 0.09 17.62 0.81
CA LYS A 182 -0.34 18.36 1.99
C LYS A 182 0.78 18.37 3.03
N PRO A 183 1.20 19.53 3.54
CA PRO A 183 2.15 19.60 4.63
C PRO A 183 1.51 19.17 5.96
N GLY A 184 2.31 18.60 6.85
CA GLY A 184 1.88 18.15 8.17
C GLY A 184 1.13 16.81 8.16
N LYS A 185 0.10 16.68 9.00
CA LYS A 185 -0.70 15.44 9.07
C LYS A 185 -1.45 15.20 7.76
N PHE A 186 -1.12 14.12 7.08
CA PHE A 186 -1.70 13.76 5.78
C PHE A 186 -2.77 12.67 5.91
N MET A 187 -2.50 11.62 6.68
CA MET A 187 -3.40 10.50 6.92
C MET A 187 -3.89 10.49 8.37
N ALA A 188 -5.11 10.02 8.58
CA ALA A 188 -5.60 9.67 9.91
C ALA A 188 -5.04 8.32 10.36
N SER A 189 -4.97 8.07 11.66
CA SER A 189 -4.77 6.73 12.19
C SER A 189 -6.08 5.94 12.12
N ALA A 190 -5.98 4.63 11.93
CA ALA A 190 -7.10 3.71 12.05
C ALA A 190 -6.82 2.72 13.18
N ASP A 191 -7.85 2.40 13.95
CA ASP A 191 -7.82 1.41 15.02
C ASP A 191 -8.93 0.40 14.82
N GLU A 192 -8.65 -0.88 15.01
CA GLU A 192 -9.66 -1.94 15.00
C GLU A 192 -10.07 -2.26 16.43
N ILE A 193 -11.38 -2.19 16.71
CA ILE A 193 -11.94 -2.48 18.03
C ILE A 193 -12.87 -3.68 17.91
N TYR A 194 -12.53 -4.76 18.59
CA TYR A 194 -13.36 -5.96 18.66
C TYR A 194 -14.19 -5.96 19.95
N LEU A 195 -15.51 -5.93 19.80
CA LEU A 195 -16.46 -5.92 20.93
C LEU A 195 -17.27 -7.22 20.96
N THR A 196 -17.30 -7.87 22.12
CA THR A 196 -18.17 -9.01 22.38
C THR A 196 -19.21 -8.63 23.41
N VAL A 197 -20.49 -8.63 23.00
CA VAL A 197 -21.61 -8.33 23.90
C VAL A 197 -22.21 -9.64 24.41
N ILE A 198 -22.09 -9.88 25.71
CA ILE A 198 -22.59 -11.09 26.37
C ILE A 198 -23.93 -10.77 27.04
N GLY A 199 -24.96 -11.43 26.57
CA GLY A 199 -26.31 -11.31 27.14
C GLY A 199 -26.68 -12.48 28.06
N LYS A 200 -27.95 -12.48 28.53
CA LYS A 200 -28.56 -13.58 29.27
C LYS A 200 -29.80 -14.02 28.53
N GLY A 201 -29.86 -15.30 28.14
CA GLY A 201 -31.04 -15.89 27.52
C GLY A 201 -32.27 -15.93 28.48
N GLY A 202 -33.48 -15.92 27.91
CA GLY A 202 -34.71 -15.99 28.67
C GLY A 202 -35.94 -16.20 27.77
N HIS A 203 -37.12 -16.39 28.40
CA HIS A 203 -38.39 -16.58 27.69
C HIS A 203 -38.91 -15.23 27.18
N ALA A 204 -39.33 -15.16 25.91
CA ALA A 204 -39.80 -13.92 25.29
C ALA A 204 -40.92 -13.20 26.01
N ALA A 205 -41.82 -13.94 26.70
CA ALA A 205 -42.89 -13.38 27.52
C ALA A 205 -42.44 -12.83 28.88
N GLN A 206 -41.15 -12.94 29.23
CA GLN A 206 -40.55 -12.49 30.50
C GLN A 206 -39.33 -11.59 30.25
N PRO A 207 -39.51 -10.42 29.64
CA PRO A 207 -38.39 -9.55 29.23
C PRO A 207 -37.52 -9.04 30.40
N HIS A 208 -38.08 -9.01 31.60
CA HIS A 208 -37.39 -8.61 32.83
C HIS A 208 -36.38 -9.66 33.36
N GLN A 209 -36.37 -10.87 32.80
CA GLN A 209 -35.50 -11.97 33.24
C GLN A 209 -34.31 -12.22 32.32
N PHE A 210 -34.21 -11.54 31.18
CA PHE A 210 -33.10 -11.70 30.24
C PHE A 210 -32.41 -10.38 29.93
N ILE A 211 -31.21 -10.47 29.37
CA ILE A 211 -30.43 -9.35 28.90
C ILE A 211 -30.21 -9.56 27.41
N SER A 212 -30.84 -8.72 26.57
CA SER A 212 -30.72 -8.83 25.12
C SER A 212 -29.39 -8.26 24.62
N PRO A 213 -28.50 -9.09 24.10
CA PRO A 213 -27.23 -8.56 23.51
C PRO A 213 -27.50 -7.76 22.25
N LEU A 214 -28.58 -8.01 21.51
CA LEU A 214 -28.97 -7.26 20.32
C LEU A 214 -29.30 -5.79 20.63
N ILE A 215 -30.09 -5.55 21.69
CA ILE A 215 -30.42 -4.18 22.09
C ILE A 215 -29.17 -3.41 22.50
N ILE A 216 -28.35 -4.02 23.37
CA ILE A 216 -27.11 -3.41 23.84
C ILE A 216 -26.16 -3.13 22.63
N SER A 217 -26.03 -4.06 21.69
CA SER A 217 -25.21 -3.86 20.49
C SER A 217 -25.73 -2.70 19.63
N ALA A 218 -27.04 -2.58 19.47
CA ALA A 218 -27.66 -1.47 18.74
C ALA A 218 -27.37 -0.11 19.41
N GLU A 219 -27.49 -0.04 20.73
CA GLU A 219 -27.16 1.18 21.48
C GLU A 219 -25.68 1.56 21.37
N ILE A 220 -24.77 0.59 21.45
CA ILE A 220 -23.32 0.81 21.23
C ILE A 220 -23.06 1.36 19.84
N LEU A 221 -23.65 0.77 18.79
CA LEU A 221 -23.47 1.24 17.41
C LEU A 221 -23.97 2.68 17.22
N LEU A 222 -25.14 3.01 17.77
CA LEU A 222 -25.66 4.38 17.69
C LEU A 222 -24.79 5.38 18.45
N ALA A 223 -24.28 5.02 19.63
CA ALA A 223 -23.41 5.86 20.41
C ALA A 223 -22.06 6.10 19.69
N LEU A 224 -21.47 5.07 19.08
CA LEU A 224 -20.25 5.18 18.30
C LEU A 224 -20.44 6.09 17.08
N GLN A 225 -21.56 5.97 16.36
CA GLN A 225 -21.89 6.83 15.23
C GLN A 225 -22.02 8.30 15.65
N SER A 226 -22.72 8.56 16.74
CA SER A 226 -22.90 9.92 17.29
C SER A 226 -21.55 10.56 17.67
N TYR A 227 -20.62 9.78 18.20
CA TYR A 227 -19.28 10.25 18.52
C TYR A 227 -18.50 10.61 17.25
N ASN A 228 -18.62 9.79 16.20
CA ASN A 228 -17.97 10.01 14.91
C ASN A 228 -18.42 11.32 14.26
N ASP A 229 -19.74 11.56 14.19
CA ASP A 229 -20.31 12.77 13.60
C ASP A 229 -19.93 14.06 14.37
N ALA A 230 -19.68 13.95 15.67
CA ALA A 230 -19.36 15.10 16.52
C ALA A 230 -17.87 15.51 16.49
N THR A 231 -16.96 14.60 16.20
CA THR A 231 -15.51 14.78 16.42
C THR A 231 -14.63 14.71 15.18
N ILE A 232 -15.10 14.18 14.06
CA ILE A 232 -14.29 14.01 12.87
C ILE A 232 -14.40 15.23 11.92
N ARG A 233 -13.35 16.05 11.90
CA ARG A 233 -13.07 16.93 10.76
C ARG A 233 -12.22 16.16 9.77
N VAL A 234 -12.82 15.60 8.74
CA VAL A 234 -12.09 15.04 7.60
C VAL A 234 -11.37 16.20 6.89
N CYS A 235 -10.07 16.24 7.03
CA CYS A 235 -9.24 17.17 6.26
C CYS A 235 -9.02 16.57 4.87
N ALA A 236 -9.88 16.89 3.92
CA ALA A 236 -9.65 16.56 2.51
C ALA A 236 -8.31 17.18 2.03
N PRO A 237 -7.49 16.46 1.27
CA PRO A 237 -6.30 17.03 0.63
C PRO A 237 -6.74 18.15 -0.32
N ARG A 238 -6.01 19.27 -0.30
CA ARG A 238 -6.24 20.33 -1.30
C ARG A 238 -5.40 20.00 -2.52
N PRO A 239 -5.96 20.04 -3.73
CA PRO A 239 -5.16 19.99 -4.95
C PRO A 239 -4.18 21.19 -4.93
N VAL A 240 -2.95 20.95 -5.36
CA VAL A 240 -1.98 22.00 -5.59
C VAL A 240 -2.41 22.67 -6.91
N GLY A 241 -2.98 23.87 -6.80
CA GLY A 241 -3.27 24.70 -7.97
C GLY A 241 -1.97 25.15 -8.67
N ASP A 242 -2.11 25.46 -9.94
CA ASP A 242 -1.07 25.90 -10.88
C ASP A 242 -0.14 26.99 -10.33
#